data_94988d7b47d1bb5438a3ced27305af15
#
_entry.id   94988d7b47d1bb5438a3ced27305af15
#
_cell.length_a   1.000
_cell.length_b   1.000
_cell.length_c   1.000
_cell.angle_alpha   90.00
_cell.angle_beta   90.00
_cell.angle_gamma   90.00
#
_symmetry.space_group_name_H-M   'P 1'
#
loop_
_entity.id
_entity.type
_entity.pdbx_description
1 polymer ?
#
loop_
_entity_poly.entity_id
_entity_poly.type
_entity_poly.pdbx_seq_one_letter_code
_entity_poly.pdbx_strand_id
1 'polypeptide(L)'
;MAKQIAFNEEARRGLERGMNILADAVKVTLGPRGRNVVLEKKWGAPTITNDGVSIAKEIDLEDPWEKIGAELVKEVAKKTDDVAGDGTTTATVLAQALVREGLRNVAAGSNPMALKRGIEKAVDAIVTELLSMAKSVDSKEQIAATASISAADVTIGEMIAEAMDKVGKEGVITVEESNTFGLELELTEGMRFDKGYISPYFVTDQDRMEVVLEDAYVLIANSKITNIKDLVPVLEKVMQSGKPLAIIAEDVEGEALATLVVNKIRGTFRSAALKAPGFGDRRKAMLQDIAILTGATVISEEVGLKLDQAGLELLGRARKVVISKDETTIVEGAGDDALIKGRVAQIRSEIEKSDSDYDREKLQERLAKLAGGVAVIKAGAATEVELKERKHRIEDAVRNAKAAVEEGIVAGGGVALLQAGTAVFKKLSLAGDEATGAKIVEFAIEAPLKQIAINAGLEGGVVVEKVRHLPSGQGLNAATGEYVDMIKAGIIDPAKVTRSALQNAASIAALFITTEAVIADKPEKNPAPMPQGGGDMDF
;
A
#
# COMPACT_ATOMS: atom_id res chain seq x y z
N MET A 1 -31.18 11.26 -1.70
CA MET A 1 -31.68 9.88 -1.85
C MET A 1 -32.33 9.41 -0.55
N ALA A 2 -33.40 8.61 -0.63
CA ALA A 2 -34.01 8.04 0.56
C ALA A 2 -33.10 6.95 1.13
N LYS A 3 -33.03 6.86 2.47
CA LYS A 3 -32.24 5.82 3.14
C LYS A 3 -33.15 4.67 3.58
N GLN A 4 -32.61 3.47 3.60
CA GLN A 4 -33.17 2.31 4.28
C GLN A 4 -32.30 1.97 5.48
N ILE A 5 -32.91 1.45 6.54
CA ILE A 5 -32.24 1.17 7.80
C ILE A 5 -32.59 -0.26 8.20
N ALA A 6 -31.58 -1.06 8.48
CA ALA A 6 -31.71 -2.38 9.10
C ALA A 6 -31.11 -2.34 10.51
N PHE A 7 -31.66 -3.14 11.41
CA PHE A 7 -31.25 -3.22 12.80
C PHE A 7 -30.93 -4.64 13.21
N ASN A 8 -30.21 -4.80 14.30
CA ASN A 8 -29.98 -6.06 14.98
C ASN A 8 -29.39 -7.16 14.05
N GLU A 9 -29.96 -8.33 14.12
CA GLU A 9 -29.49 -9.50 13.42
C GLU A 9 -29.62 -9.40 11.87
N GLU A 10 -30.66 -8.73 11.38
CA GLU A 10 -30.86 -8.54 9.94
C GLU A 10 -29.69 -7.72 9.33
N ALA A 11 -29.30 -6.63 10.01
CA ALA A 11 -28.15 -5.82 9.62
C ALA A 11 -26.86 -6.65 9.60
N ARG A 12 -26.57 -7.37 10.69
CA ARG A 12 -25.37 -8.18 10.83
C ARG A 12 -25.28 -9.31 9.79
N ARG A 13 -26.39 -10.00 9.51
CA ARG A 13 -26.42 -11.06 8.50
C ARG A 13 -26.18 -10.55 7.09
N GLY A 14 -26.69 -9.35 6.73
CA GLY A 14 -26.42 -8.74 5.43
C GLY A 14 -24.93 -8.42 5.27
N LEU A 15 -24.34 -7.77 6.28
CA LEU A 15 -22.91 -7.48 6.29
C LEU A 15 -22.05 -8.77 6.20
N GLU A 16 -22.41 -9.81 6.99
CA GLU A 16 -21.68 -11.09 7.01
C GLU A 16 -21.71 -11.79 5.65
N ARG A 17 -22.85 -11.80 4.96
CA ARG A 17 -22.93 -12.39 3.61
C ARG A 17 -22.01 -11.68 2.63
N GLY A 18 -22.03 -10.33 2.60
CA GLY A 18 -21.18 -9.55 1.71
C GLY A 18 -19.68 -9.77 2.00
N MET A 19 -19.31 -9.76 3.27
CA MET A 19 -17.94 -10.11 3.69
C MET A 19 -17.55 -11.52 3.20
N ASN A 20 -18.41 -12.52 3.39
CA ASN A 20 -18.11 -13.90 3.01
C ASN A 20 -17.94 -14.05 1.49
N ILE A 21 -18.78 -13.41 0.69
CA ILE A 21 -18.67 -13.44 -0.77
C ILE A 21 -17.30 -12.94 -1.22
N LEU A 22 -16.86 -11.81 -0.68
CA LEU A 22 -15.54 -11.25 -1.02
C LEU A 22 -14.42 -12.14 -0.51
N ALA A 23 -14.43 -12.52 0.76
CA ALA A 23 -13.36 -13.31 1.36
C ALA A 23 -13.23 -14.70 0.71
N ASP A 24 -14.34 -15.32 0.32
CA ASP A 24 -14.33 -16.61 -0.35
C ASP A 24 -13.74 -16.55 -1.76
N ALA A 25 -13.90 -15.42 -2.46
CA ALA A 25 -13.24 -15.18 -3.75
C ALA A 25 -11.73 -14.95 -3.61
N VAL A 26 -11.31 -14.21 -2.55
CA VAL A 26 -9.90 -13.85 -2.34
C VAL A 26 -9.08 -15.02 -1.78
N LYS A 27 -9.61 -15.79 -0.81
CA LYS A 27 -8.85 -16.81 -0.07
C LYS A 27 -8.34 -17.99 -0.92
N VAL A 28 -8.91 -18.21 -2.13
CA VAL A 28 -8.47 -19.27 -3.05
C VAL A 28 -7.06 -19.02 -3.60
N THR A 29 -6.57 -17.80 -3.51
CA THR A 29 -5.24 -17.40 -3.98
C THR A 29 -4.12 -17.63 -2.96
N LEU A 30 -4.46 -17.94 -1.69
CA LEU A 30 -3.50 -17.97 -0.59
C LEU A 30 -2.57 -19.18 -0.65
N GLY A 31 -1.27 -18.94 -0.53
CA GLY A 31 -0.23 -19.94 -0.41
C GLY A 31 0.31 -20.47 -1.75
N PRO A 32 1.36 -21.34 -1.73
CA PRO A 32 2.09 -21.75 -2.94
C PRO A 32 1.26 -22.61 -3.91
N ARG A 33 0.12 -23.15 -3.47
CA ARG A 33 -0.86 -23.86 -4.30
C ARG A 33 -2.17 -23.09 -4.46
N GLY A 34 -2.15 -21.78 -4.13
CA GLY A 34 -3.22 -20.86 -4.44
C GLY A 34 -3.47 -20.77 -5.95
N ARG A 35 -4.70 -20.39 -6.33
CA ARG A 35 -5.14 -20.30 -7.72
C ARG A 35 -5.44 -18.86 -8.09
N ASN A 36 -5.30 -18.55 -9.38
CA ASN A 36 -5.65 -17.25 -9.91
C ASN A 36 -7.17 -17.07 -10.00
N VAL A 37 -7.61 -15.83 -9.94
CA VAL A 37 -8.98 -15.39 -10.20
C VAL A 37 -8.99 -14.61 -11.51
N VAL A 38 -10.04 -14.80 -12.31
CA VAL A 38 -10.27 -14.07 -13.56
C VAL A 38 -11.21 -12.91 -13.28
N LEU A 39 -10.78 -11.69 -13.61
CA LEU A 39 -11.56 -10.46 -13.45
C LEU A 39 -12.03 -9.99 -14.81
N GLU A 40 -13.34 -9.75 -14.97
CA GLU A 40 -13.90 -9.12 -16.14
C GLU A 40 -13.48 -7.65 -16.20
N LYS A 41 -13.11 -7.17 -17.37
CA LYS A 41 -12.90 -5.74 -17.63
C LYS A 41 -13.97 -5.22 -18.58
N LYS A 42 -14.54 -4.07 -18.27
CA LYS A 42 -15.53 -3.39 -19.15
C LYS A 42 -14.96 -3.09 -20.54
N TRP A 43 -13.64 -2.86 -20.61
CA TRP A 43 -12.90 -2.57 -21.83
C TRP A 43 -11.58 -3.35 -21.80
N GLY A 44 -11.27 -4.07 -22.88
CA GLY A 44 -10.04 -4.86 -23.00
C GLY A 44 -10.21 -6.33 -22.64
N ALA A 45 -9.10 -7.04 -22.49
CA ALA A 45 -9.07 -8.45 -22.12
C ALA A 45 -9.32 -8.63 -20.61
N PRO A 46 -9.92 -9.77 -20.19
CA PRO A 46 -10.01 -10.12 -18.76
C PRO A 46 -8.63 -10.16 -18.11
N THR A 47 -8.55 -9.74 -16.86
CA THR A 47 -7.32 -9.81 -16.06
C THR A 47 -7.29 -11.10 -15.26
N ILE A 48 -6.16 -11.79 -15.28
CA ILE A 48 -5.92 -12.98 -14.44
C ILE A 48 -4.92 -12.56 -13.36
N THR A 49 -5.31 -12.70 -12.09
CA THR A 49 -4.48 -12.27 -10.96
C THR A 49 -4.68 -13.17 -9.74
N ASN A 50 -3.69 -13.20 -8.86
CA ASN A 50 -3.75 -13.78 -7.52
C ASN A 50 -3.60 -12.70 -6.43
N ASP A 51 -3.47 -11.43 -6.80
CA ASP A 51 -3.39 -10.34 -5.84
C ASP A 51 -4.73 -10.08 -5.16
N GLY A 52 -4.74 -10.23 -3.83
CA GLY A 52 -5.94 -10.11 -3.01
C GLY A 52 -6.59 -8.73 -3.04
N VAL A 53 -5.81 -7.66 -3.11
CA VAL A 53 -6.35 -6.29 -3.13
C VAL A 53 -6.99 -5.98 -4.48
N SER A 54 -6.39 -6.41 -5.59
CA SER A 54 -6.96 -6.26 -6.94
C SER A 54 -8.29 -7.01 -7.07
N ILE A 55 -8.34 -8.25 -6.57
CA ILE A 55 -9.57 -9.05 -6.58
C ILE A 55 -10.65 -8.36 -5.73
N ALA A 56 -10.30 -7.92 -4.52
CA ALA A 56 -11.25 -7.28 -3.61
C ALA A 56 -11.85 -6.00 -4.22
N LYS A 57 -11.05 -5.17 -4.87
CA LYS A 57 -11.51 -3.91 -5.51
C LYS A 57 -12.58 -4.14 -6.59
N GLU A 58 -12.49 -5.22 -7.35
CA GLU A 58 -13.41 -5.51 -8.46
C GLU A 58 -14.76 -6.10 -8.01
N ILE A 59 -14.87 -6.56 -6.77
CA ILE A 59 -16.11 -7.15 -6.25
C ILE A 59 -17.09 -6.03 -5.88
N ASP A 60 -18.16 -5.88 -6.64
CA ASP A 60 -19.30 -4.99 -6.35
C ASP A 60 -20.58 -5.82 -6.26
N LEU A 61 -21.37 -5.61 -5.21
CA LEU A 61 -22.55 -6.41 -4.91
C LEU A 61 -23.82 -5.56 -5.07
N GLU A 62 -24.88 -6.19 -5.59
CA GLU A 62 -26.16 -5.50 -5.85
C GLU A 62 -26.95 -5.24 -4.57
N ASP A 63 -26.92 -6.18 -3.60
CA ASP A 63 -27.61 -6.00 -2.33
C ASP A 63 -26.91 -4.93 -1.49
N PRO A 64 -27.60 -3.85 -1.06
CA PRO A 64 -26.99 -2.73 -0.35
C PRO A 64 -26.32 -3.14 0.98
N TRP A 65 -26.85 -4.16 1.66
CA TRP A 65 -26.30 -4.65 2.92
C TRP A 65 -25.04 -5.47 2.70
N GLU A 66 -25.07 -6.36 1.70
CA GLU A 66 -23.92 -7.16 1.29
C GLU A 66 -22.80 -6.27 0.74
N LYS A 67 -23.15 -5.24 -0.05
CA LYS A 67 -22.19 -4.25 -0.55
C LYS A 67 -21.42 -3.60 0.60
N ILE A 68 -22.09 -3.11 1.64
CA ILE A 68 -21.44 -2.50 2.80
C ILE A 68 -20.52 -3.49 3.52
N GLY A 69 -20.96 -4.75 3.67
CA GLY A 69 -20.14 -5.82 4.25
C GLY A 69 -18.86 -6.10 3.45
N ALA A 70 -18.98 -6.15 2.13
CA ALA A 70 -17.83 -6.29 1.23
C ALA A 70 -16.89 -5.08 1.32
N GLU A 71 -17.42 -3.84 1.31
CA GLU A 71 -16.62 -2.62 1.40
C GLU A 71 -15.79 -2.55 2.70
N LEU A 72 -16.33 -3.01 3.82
CA LEU A 72 -15.58 -3.06 5.08
C LEU A 72 -14.35 -4.00 4.97
N VAL A 73 -14.48 -5.12 4.25
CA VAL A 73 -13.35 -6.05 4.05
C VAL A 73 -12.38 -5.55 2.98
N LYS A 74 -12.86 -4.83 1.96
CA LYS A 74 -11.96 -4.11 1.03
C LYS A 74 -11.06 -3.14 1.79
N GLU A 75 -11.60 -2.46 2.80
CA GLU A 75 -10.80 -1.54 3.63
C GLU A 75 -9.71 -2.28 4.43
N VAL A 76 -9.96 -3.53 4.89
CA VAL A 76 -8.92 -4.38 5.51
C VAL A 76 -7.78 -4.65 4.53
N ALA A 77 -8.11 -5.11 3.33
CA ALA A 77 -7.11 -5.42 2.30
C ALA A 77 -6.31 -4.17 1.93
N LYS A 78 -7.01 -3.05 1.67
CA LYS A 78 -6.38 -1.78 1.31
C LYS A 78 -5.45 -1.24 2.40
N LYS A 79 -5.88 -1.21 3.66
CA LYS A 79 -5.03 -0.74 4.77
C LYS A 79 -3.80 -1.62 4.97
N THR A 80 -3.93 -2.92 4.72
CA THR A 80 -2.80 -3.84 4.84
C THR A 80 -1.81 -3.60 3.71
N ASP A 81 -2.28 -3.38 2.49
CA ASP A 81 -1.45 -2.99 1.36
C ASP A 81 -0.74 -1.65 1.61
N ASP A 82 -1.46 -0.61 2.05
CA ASP A 82 -0.92 0.72 2.34
C ASP A 82 0.22 0.69 3.38
N VAL A 83 0.12 -0.18 4.40
CA VAL A 83 1.11 -0.24 5.51
C VAL A 83 2.26 -1.19 5.23
N ALA A 84 1.98 -2.34 4.67
CA ALA A 84 2.94 -3.44 4.55
C ALA A 84 3.26 -3.84 3.10
N GLY A 85 2.45 -3.42 2.14
CA GLY A 85 2.62 -3.71 0.72
C GLY A 85 2.36 -5.17 0.32
N ASP A 86 1.92 -6.00 1.26
CA ASP A 86 1.61 -7.41 1.08
C ASP A 86 0.70 -7.90 2.22
N GLY A 87 0.28 -9.18 2.17
CA GLY A 87 -0.54 -9.80 3.22
C GLY A 87 -2.04 -9.51 3.12
N THR A 88 -2.51 -8.94 2.04
CA THR A 88 -3.90 -8.54 1.80
C THR A 88 -4.87 -9.73 1.88
N THR A 89 -4.50 -10.86 1.28
CA THR A 89 -5.25 -12.12 1.35
C THR A 89 -5.28 -12.69 2.76
N THR A 90 -4.14 -12.68 3.46
CA THR A 90 -4.05 -13.13 4.86
C THR A 90 -4.93 -12.28 5.78
N ALA A 91 -4.90 -10.96 5.62
CA ALA A 91 -5.74 -10.03 6.38
C ALA A 91 -7.25 -10.28 6.13
N THR A 92 -7.63 -10.52 4.89
CA THR A 92 -9.01 -10.85 4.50
C THR A 92 -9.48 -12.16 5.14
N VAL A 93 -8.64 -13.20 5.14
CA VAL A 93 -8.94 -14.51 5.77
C VAL A 93 -9.08 -14.37 7.29
N LEU A 94 -8.20 -13.59 7.93
CA LEU A 94 -8.27 -13.29 9.35
C LEU A 94 -9.54 -12.51 9.70
N ALA A 95 -9.88 -11.49 8.92
CA ALA A 95 -11.10 -10.71 9.13
C ALA A 95 -12.35 -11.57 9.04
N GLN A 96 -12.44 -12.45 8.03
CA GLN A 96 -13.53 -13.39 7.89
C GLN A 96 -13.67 -14.30 9.13
N ALA A 97 -12.56 -14.87 9.60
CA ALA A 97 -12.56 -15.76 10.76
C ALA A 97 -12.97 -15.03 12.05
N LEU A 98 -12.42 -13.82 12.29
CA LEU A 98 -12.75 -12.99 13.45
C LEU A 98 -14.21 -12.57 13.46
N VAL A 99 -14.74 -12.10 12.34
CA VAL A 99 -16.14 -11.66 12.24
C VAL A 99 -17.09 -12.83 12.43
N ARG A 100 -16.88 -13.95 11.74
CA ARG A 100 -17.77 -15.13 11.86
C ARG A 100 -17.84 -15.66 13.29
N GLU A 101 -16.71 -15.80 13.95
CA GLU A 101 -16.66 -16.30 15.32
C GLU A 101 -17.18 -15.24 16.29
N GLY A 102 -16.88 -13.96 16.06
CA GLY A 102 -17.40 -12.84 16.85
C GLY A 102 -18.92 -12.74 16.80
N LEU A 103 -19.52 -12.78 15.61
CA LEU A 103 -20.98 -12.72 15.44
C LEU A 103 -21.71 -13.93 16.06
N ARG A 104 -21.09 -15.12 16.04
CA ARG A 104 -21.65 -16.29 16.77
C ARG A 104 -21.74 -16.03 18.26
N ASN A 105 -20.70 -15.42 18.85
CA ASN A 105 -20.69 -15.12 20.28
C ASN A 105 -21.65 -13.99 20.63
N VAL A 106 -21.80 -12.97 19.76
CA VAL A 106 -22.83 -11.92 19.91
C VAL A 106 -24.24 -12.54 19.88
N ALA A 107 -24.52 -13.41 18.92
CA ALA A 107 -25.79 -14.12 18.82
C ALA A 107 -26.07 -15.03 20.05
N ALA A 108 -25.00 -15.54 20.69
CA ALA A 108 -25.08 -16.30 21.94
C ALA A 108 -25.27 -15.42 23.19
N GLY A 109 -25.31 -14.07 23.04
CA GLY A 109 -25.60 -13.13 24.12
C GLY A 109 -24.38 -12.50 24.78
N SER A 110 -23.17 -12.70 24.26
CA SER A 110 -21.97 -12.00 24.76
C SER A 110 -22.05 -10.50 24.48
N ASN A 111 -21.51 -9.69 25.39
CA ASN A 111 -21.46 -8.23 25.24
C ASN A 111 -20.46 -7.82 24.14
N PRO A 112 -20.89 -7.21 23.02
CA PRO A 112 -20.01 -6.87 21.89
C PRO A 112 -18.85 -5.96 22.27
N MET A 113 -19.07 -5.01 23.18
CA MET A 113 -18.02 -4.06 23.62
C MET A 113 -16.96 -4.75 24.49
N ALA A 114 -17.36 -5.77 25.27
CA ALA A 114 -16.40 -6.58 26.04
C ALA A 114 -15.62 -7.53 25.13
N LEU A 115 -16.30 -8.15 24.13
CA LEU A 115 -15.63 -8.93 23.10
C LEU A 115 -14.56 -8.11 22.38
N LYS A 116 -14.91 -6.88 21.95
CA LYS A 116 -13.95 -5.95 21.31
C LYS A 116 -12.72 -5.74 22.17
N ARG A 117 -12.86 -5.39 23.45
CA ARG A 117 -11.71 -5.19 24.35
C ARG A 117 -10.87 -6.45 24.51
N GLY A 118 -11.52 -7.62 24.57
CA GLY A 118 -10.82 -8.91 24.63
C GLY A 118 -10.02 -9.21 23.38
N ILE A 119 -10.58 -8.92 22.19
CA ILE A 119 -9.90 -9.03 20.91
C ILE A 119 -8.67 -8.10 20.87
N GLU A 120 -8.83 -6.82 21.20
CA GLU A 120 -7.76 -5.83 21.22
C GLU A 120 -6.58 -6.28 22.12
N LYS A 121 -6.87 -6.69 23.37
CA LYS A 121 -5.86 -7.17 24.32
C LYS A 121 -5.12 -8.42 23.81
N ALA A 122 -5.83 -9.35 23.19
CA ALA A 122 -5.23 -10.56 22.65
C ALA A 122 -4.33 -10.26 21.45
N VAL A 123 -4.78 -9.38 20.54
CA VAL A 123 -4.02 -8.95 19.37
C VAL A 123 -2.74 -8.23 19.77
N ASP A 124 -2.79 -7.29 20.72
CA ASP A 124 -1.62 -6.57 21.22
C ASP A 124 -0.58 -7.53 21.83
N ALA A 125 -1.05 -8.50 22.61
CA ALA A 125 -0.17 -9.53 23.19
C ALA A 125 0.48 -10.42 22.13
N ILE A 126 -0.30 -10.85 21.10
CA ILE A 126 0.22 -11.67 20.00
C ILE A 126 1.21 -10.88 19.15
N VAL A 127 0.94 -9.62 18.85
CA VAL A 127 1.86 -8.75 18.10
C VAL A 127 3.19 -8.60 18.84
N THR A 128 3.14 -8.37 20.17
CA THR A 128 4.35 -8.29 21.01
C THR A 128 5.17 -9.58 20.96
N GLU A 129 4.52 -10.74 21.09
CA GLU A 129 5.19 -12.04 21.01
C GLU A 129 5.76 -12.29 19.61
N LEU A 130 4.98 -12.00 18.55
CA LEU A 130 5.39 -12.15 17.15
C LEU A 130 6.66 -11.33 16.84
N LEU A 131 6.70 -10.06 17.27
CA LEU A 131 7.87 -9.21 17.08
C LEU A 131 9.09 -9.71 17.87
N SER A 132 8.88 -10.34 19.03
CA SER A 132 9.97 -10.96 19.79
C SER A 132 10.55 -12.20 19.09
N MET A 133 9.79 -12.86 18.23
CA MET A 133 10.22 -14.01 17.43
C MET A 133 10.92 -13.59 16.14
N ALA A 134 10.80 -12.32 15.74
CA ALA A 134 11.36 -11.82 14.49
C ALA A 134 12.90 -11.86 14.51
N LYS A 135 13.47 -12.24 13.36
CA LYS A 135 14.91 -12.23 13.12
C LYS A 135 15.24 -11.08 12.19
N SER A 136 16.24 -10.28 12.52
CA SER A 136 16.72 -9.21 11.63
C SER A 136 17.20 -9.77 10.30
N VAL A 137 16.99 -8.98 9.26
CA VAL A 137 17.44 -9.28 7.90
C VAL A 137 18.65 -8.42 7.62
N ASP A 138 19.82 -9.06 7.64
CA ASP A 138 21.11 -8.37 7.53
C ASP A 138 21.91 -8.83 6.30
N SER A 139 21.49 -9.92 5.64
CA SER A 139 22.19 -10.44 4.47
C SER A 139 21.39 -10.31 3.17
N LYS A 140 22.11 -10.14 2.07
CA LYS A 140 21.56 -10.08 0.72
C LYS A 140 20.75 -11.33 0.35
N GLU A 141 21.19 -12.50 0.82
CA GLU A 141 20.53 -13.78 0.58
C GLU A 141 19.17 -13.86 1.26
N GLN A 142 19.04 -13.30 2.46
CA GLN A 142 17.76 -13.24 3.18
C GLN A 142 16.79 -12.28 2.51
N ILE A 143 17.26 -11.13 2.01
CA ILE A 143 16.45 -10.20 1.22
C ILE A 143 15.97 -10.89 -0.07
N ALA A 144 16.89 -11.56 -0.79
CA ALA A 144 16.58 -12.29 -2.00
C ALA A 144 15.53 -13.38 -1.75
N ALA A 145 15.68 -14.16 -0.67
CA ALA A 145 14.72 -15.20 -0.31
C ALA A 145 13.31 -14.63 -0.05
N THR A 146 13.22 -13.55 0.73
CA THR A 146 11.94 -12.89 1.03
C THR A 146 11.26 -12.35 -0.24
N ALA A 147 12.02 -11.65 -1.07
CA ALA A 147 11.52 -11.11 -2.34
C ALA A 147 11.12 -12.22 -3.33
N SER A 148 11.88 -13.33 -3.38
CA SER A 148 11.59 -14.47 -4.24
C SER A 148 10.26 -15.16 -3.88
N ILE A 149 9.93 -15.23 -2.59
CA ILE A 149 8.65 -15.80 -2.13
C ILE A 149 7.50 -14.93 -2.61
N SER A 150 7.58 -13.62 -2.37
CA SER A 150 6.53 -12.67 -2.78
C SER A 150 6.37 -12.63 -4.31
N ALA A 151 7.48 -12.61 -5.05
CA ALA A 151 7.47 -12.62 -6.51
C ALA A 151 7.14 -13.98 -7.14
N ALA A 152 7.18 -15.08 -6.37
CA ALA A 152 7.17 -16.45 -6.88
C ALA A 152 8.23 -16.71 -7.98
N ASP A 153 9.35 -15.98 -7.94
CA ASP A 153 10.43 -16.01 -8.93
C ASP A 153 11.77 -15.65 -8.28
N VAL A 154 12.75 -16.58 -8.36
CA VAL A 154 14.07 -16.40 -7.74
C VAL A 154 14.85 -15.28 -8.42
N THR A 155 14.74 -15.14 -9.75
CA THR A 155 15.46 -14.12 -10.52
C THR A 155 15.01 -12.71 -10.11
N ILE A 156 13.72 -12.53 -9.90
CA ILE A 156 13.16 -11.26 -9.39
C ILE A 156 13.71 -10.97 -7.99
N GLY A 157 13.72 -11.99 -7.11
CA GLY A 157 14.23 -11.83 -5.75
C GLY A 157 15.70 -11.44 -5.68
N GLU A 158 16.54 -12.08 -6.49
CA GLU A 158 17.97 -11.76 -6.59
C GLU A 158 18.19 -10.32 -7.10
N MET A 159 17.41 -9.89 -8.10
CA MET A 159 17.49 -8.53 -8.65
C MET A 159 17.06 -7.47 -7.63
N ILE A 160 16.00 -7.73 -6.86
CA ILE A 160 15.57 -6.84 -5.79
C ILE A 160 16.63 -6.72 -4.70
N ALA A 161 17.22 -7.84 -4.30
CA ALA A 161 18.31 -7.83 -3.32
C ALA A 161 19.55 -7.06 -3.84
N GLU A 162 19.88 -7.20 -5.12
CA GLU A 162 20.94 -6.42 -5.75
C GLU A 162 20.60 -4.92 -5.78
N ALA A 163 19.36 -4.58 -6.13
CA ALA A 163 18.88 -3.20 -6.10
C ALA A 163 19.00 -2.60 -4.69
N MET A 164 18.54 -3.31 -3.67
CA MET A 164 18.62 -2.84 -2.27
C MET A 164 20.07 -2.72 -1.77
N ASP A 165 20.95 -3.59 -2.19
CA ASP A 165 22.38 -3.52 -1.85
C ASP A 165 23.03 -2.26 -2.43
N LYS A 166 22.66 -1.88 -3.66
CA LYS A 166 23.20 -0.71 -4.36
C LYS A 166 22.66 0.62 -3.85
N VAL A 167 21.36 0.72 -3.61
CA VAL A 167 20.73 1.98 -3.15
C VAL A 167 20.66 2.11 -1.63
N GLY A 168 20.95 1.04 -0.89
CA GLY A 168 20.87 0.99 0.57
C GLY A 168 19.44 0.79 1.09
N LYS A 169 19.32 0.63 2.42
CA LYS A 169 18.03 0.34 3.09
C LYS A 169 16.97 1.41 2.86
N GLU A 170 17.37 2.67 2.84
CA GLU A 170 16.50 3.85 2.61
C GLU A 170 16.33 4.19 1.13
N GLY A 171 17.04 3.49 0.26
CA GLY A 171 17.04 3.75 -1.18
C GLY A 171 15.69 3.47 -1.84
N VAL A 172 15.47 4.11 -2.98
CA VAL A 172 14.24 3.97 -3.76
C VAL A 172 14.42 2.91 -4.82
N ILE A 173 13.45 2.00 -4.91
CA ILE A 173 13.35 1.03 -6.00
C ILE A 173 12.02 1.28 -6.70
N THR A 174 12.06 1.54 -8.00
CA THR A 174 10.88 1.70 -8.86
C THR A 174 10.86 0.60 -9.91
N VAL A 175 9.67 0.28 -10.40
CA VAL A 175 9.49 -0.71 -11.47
C VAL A 175 8.90 -0.01 -12.69
N GLU A 176 9.53 -0.20 -13.85
CA GLU A 176 9.09 0.38 -15.10
C GLU A 176 8.84 -0.70 -16.14
N GLU A 177 7.93 -0.42 -17.05
CA GLU A 177 7.65 -1.26 -18.19
C GLU A 177 8.76 -1.09 -19.24
N SER A 178 9.21 -2.20 -19.84
CA SER A 178 10.20 -2.20 -20.89
C SER A 178 9.66 -2.87 -22.15
N ASN A 179 10.08 -2.39 -23.31
CA ASN A 179 9.80 -3.01 -24.58
C ASN A 179 10.75 -4.17 -24.90
N THR A 180 11.74 -4.44 -24.01
CA THR A 180 12.67 -5.57 -24.12
C THR A 180 12.12 -6.79 -23.41
N PHE A 181 12.59 -7.98 -23.79
CA PHE A 181 12.27 -9.21 -23.06
C PHE A 181 13.25 -9.35 -21.88
N GLY A 182 12.70 -9.63 -20.70
CA GLY A 182 13.50 -9.91 -19.52
C GLY A 182 13.40 -8.84 -18.43
N LEU A 183 14.39 -8.84 -17.55
CA LEU A 183 14.54 -7.92 -16.44
C LEU A 183 15.88 -7.22 -16.53
N GLU A 184 15.89 -5.92 -16.33
CA GLU A 184 17.11 -5.11 -16.29
C GLU A 184 17.09 -4.22 -15.05
N LEU A 185 18.24 -4.04 -14.41
CA LEU A 185 18.45 -3.14 -13.29
C LEU A 185 19.26 -1.93 -13.73
N GLU A 186 18.67 -0.77 -13.64
CA GLU A 186 19.32 0.52 -13.90
C GLU A 186 19.43 1.32 -12.61
N LEU A 187 20.56 1.97 -12.40
CA LEU A 187 20.75 2.91 -11.29
C LEU A 187 20.74 4.33 -11.84
N THR A 188 19.92 5.17 -11.25
CA THR A 188 19.81 6.57 -11.67
C THR A 188 19.74 7.50 -10.46
N GLU A 189 19.99 8.77 -10.68
CA GLU A 189 19.80 9.79 -9.65
C GLU A 189 18.32 10.02 -9.38
N GLY A 190 18.00 10.30 -8.14
CA GLY A 190 16.62 10.52 -7.73
C GLY A 190 16.47 10.64 -6.23
N MET A 191 15.27 10.97 -5.79
CA MET A 191 14.96 11.17 -4.38
C MET A 191 13.50 10.80 -4.08
N ARG A 192 13.26 10.23 -2.90
CA ARG A 192 11.92 10.07 -2.33
C ARG A 192 11.77 10.91 -1.05
N PHE A 193 10.57 11.49 -0.86
CA PHE A 193 10.22 12.20 0.37
C PHE A 193 8.75 12.01 0.73
N ASP A 194 8.46 12.15 2.03
CA ASP A 194 7.19 11.80 2.67
C ASP A 194 6.18 12.95 2.55
N LYS A 195 5.76 13.27 1.34
CA LYS A 195 4.65 14.17 1.02
C LYS A 195 4.02 13.74 -0.29
N GLY A 196 2.72 13.55 -0.27
CA GLY A 196 1.94 13.16 -1.44
C GLY A 196 1.13 14.32 -2.04
N TYR A 197 0.24 13.99 -2.95
CA TYR A 197 -0.60 14.96 -3.64
C TYR A 197 -1.58 15.65 -2.67
N ILE A 198 -1.84 16.93 -2.90
CA ILE A 198 -2.80 17.73 -2.11
C ILE A 198 -4.25 17.31 -2.40
N SER A 199 -4.52 16.83 -3.61
CA SER A 199 -5.88 16.44 -4.01
C SER A 199 -5.88 15.13 -4.79
N PRO A 200 -6.77 14.17 -4.45
CA PRO A 200 -6.90 12.92 -5.18
C PRO A 200 -7.38 13.11 -6.64
N TYR A 201 -7.92 14.28 -6.98
CA TYR A 201 -8.27 14.59 -8.37
C TYR A 201 -7.09 14.71 -9.31
N PHE A 202 -5.86 14.83 -8.80
CA PHE A 202 -4.64 14.79 -9.62
C PHE A 202 -4.27 13.38 -10.09
N VAL A 203 -4.79 12.33 -9.47
CA VAL A 203 -4.49 10.93 -9.78
C VAL A 203 -4.62 10.64 -11.29
N THR A 204 -3.60 10.01 -11.86
CA THR A 204 -3.55 9.58 -13.26
C THR A 204 -3.71 8.06 -13.39
N ASP A 205 -3.22 7.30 -12.41
CA ASP A 205 -3.38 5.87 -12.28
C ASP A 205 -4.38 5.58 -11.14
N GLN A 206 -5.61 5.26 -11.49
CA GLN A 206 -6.69 5.04 -10.53
C GLN A 206 -6.55 3.70 -9.78
N ASP A 207 -5.92 2.72 -10.39
CA ASP A 207 -5.74 1.40 -9.78
C ASP A 207 -4.78 1.51 -8.57
N ARG A 208 -3.75 2.35 -8.69
CA ARG A 208 -2.74 2.60 -7.66
C ARG A 208 -3.00 3.84 -6.83
N MET A 209 -3.94 4.67 -7.23
CA MET A 209 -4.17 5.99 -6.64
C MET A 209 -2.90 6.85 -6.68
N GLU A 210 -2.18 6.84 -7.79
CA GLU A 210 -0.94 7.57 -8.01
C GLU A 210 -1.06 8.60 -9.12
N VAL A 211 -0.26 9.66 -9.03
CA VAL A 211 0.01 10.60 -10.11
C VAL A 211 1.34 10.22 -10.74
N VAL A 212 1.34 9.91 -12.02
CA VAL A 212 2.56 9.66 -12.79
C VAL A 212 2.71 10.76 -13.83
N LEU A 213 3.81 11.51 -13.72
CA LEU A 213 4.17 12.59 -14.66
C LEU A 213 5.50 12.21 -15.32
N GLU A 214 5.49 12.06 -16.63
CA GLU A 214 6.69 11.72 -17.42
C GLU A 214 7.22 12.97 -18.11
N ASP A 215 8.55 13.12 -18.13
CA ASP A 215 9.29 14.29 -18.65
C ASP A 215 8.74 15.62 -18.12
N ALA A 216 8.58 15.68 -16.78
CA ALA A 216 7.89 16.74 -16.09
C ALA A 216 8.79 17.95 -15.80
N TYR A 217 8.22 19.15 -15.85
CA TYR A 217 8.75 20.29 -15.16
C TYR A 217 8.48 20.21 -13.66
N VAL A 218 9.40 20.75 -12.85
CA VAL A 218 9.28 20.80 -11.40
C VAL A 218 9.39 22.26 -10.95
N LEU A 219 8.29 22.80 -10.44
CA LEU A 219 8.23 24.13 -9.82
C LEU A 219 8.40 23.99 -8.31
N ILE A 220 9.33 24.72 -7.73
CA ILE A 220 9.62 24.69 -6.29
C ILE A 220 9.43 26.08 -5.70
N ALA A 221 8.49 26.22 -4.75
CA ALA A 221 8.21 27.48 -4.07
C ALA A 221 8.25 27.31 -2.55
N ASN A 222 8.94 28.22 -1.85
CA ASN A 222 9.01 28.25 -0.39
C ASN A 222 7.90 29.15 0.21
N SER A 223 6.73 29.18 -0.41
CA SER A 223 5.57 29.95 0.03
C SER A 223 4.29 29.18 -0.26
N LYS A 224 3.19 29.63 0.35
CA LYS A 224 1.86 29.14 0.00
C LYS A 224 1.39 29.77 -1.32
N ILE A 225 0.73 28.97 -2.14
CA ILE A 225 0.15 29.40 -3.42
C ILE A 225 -1.38 29.35 -3.28
N THR A 226 -2.01 30.51 -3.17
CA THR A 226 -3.46 30.62 -2.99
C THR A 226 -4.16 31.24 -4.19
N ASN A 227 -3.47 32.17 -4.86
CA ASN A 227 -4.01 32.93 -5.98
C ASN A 227 -3.50 32.36 -7.31
N ILE A 228 -4.43 32.04 -8.19
CA ILE A 228 -4.07 31.51 -9.52
C ILE A 228 -3.28 32.51 -10.37
N LYS A 229 -3.49 33.81 -10.18
CA LYS A 229 -2.81 34.85 -10.95
C LYS A 229 -1.29 34.77 -10.84
N ASP A 230 -0.79 34.34 -9.68
CA ASP A 230 0.64 34.19 -9.45
C ASP A 230 1.23 33.01 -10.25
N LEU A 231 0.41 31.98 -10.57
CA LEU A 231 0.81 30.81 -11.35
C LEU A 231 0.61 30.99 -12.86
N VAL A 232 -0.32 31.82 -13.31
CA VAL A 232 -0.71 31.92 -14.73
C VAL A 232 0.51 32.10 -15.66
N PRO A 233 1.49 32.99 -15.38
CA PRO A 233 2.62 33.18 -16.29
C PRO A 233 3.48 31.93 -16.48
N VAL A 234 3.64 31.12 -15.43
CA VAL A 234 4.36 29.85 -15.49
C VAL A 234 3.53 28.79 -16.20
N LEU A 235 2.23 28.68 -15.85
CA LEU A 235 1.35 27.70 -16.45
C LEU A 235 1.24 27.86 -17.96
N GLU A 236 1.10 29.09 -18.47
CA GLU A 236 1.04 29.37 -19.91
C GLU A 236 2.29 28.91 -20.64
N LYS A 237 3.48 29.18 -20.08
CA LYS A 237 4.76 28.75 -20.67
C LYS A 237 4.91 27.22 -20.67
N VAL A 238 4.54 26.55 -19.56
CA VAL A 238 4.60 25.08 -19.46
C VAL A 238 3.58 24.45 -20.39
N MET A 239 2.35 24.98 -20.48
CA MET A 239 1.33 24.48 -21.43
C MET A 239 1.80 24.56 -22.89
N GLN A 240 2.48 25.64 -23.28
CA GLN A 240 3.06 25.77 -24.62
C GLN A 240 4.10 24.69 -24.94
N SER A 241 4.80 24.19 -23.91
CA SER A 241 5.79 23.10 -24.07
C SER A 241 5.13 21.72 -24.23
N GLY A 242 3.84 21.57 -23.91
CA GLY A 242 3.11 20.29 -23.91
C GLY A 242 3.51 19.31 -22.79
N LYS A 243 4.40 19.71 -21.87
CA LYS A 243 4.89 18.86 -20.78
C LYS A 243 4.06 19.02 -19.50
N PRO A 244 4.00 17.99 -18.65
CA PRO A 244 3.33 18.08 -17.36
C PRO A 244 4.16 18.91 -16.34
N LEU A 245 3.50 19.33 -15.26
CA LEU A 245 4.07 20.13 -14.21
C LEU A 245 3.81 19.53 -12.82
N ALA A 246 4.88 19.27 -12.07
CA ALA A 246 4.83 19.01 -10.64
C ALA A 246 5.10 20.31 -9.86
N ILE A 247 4.20 20.69 -8.95
CA ILE A 247 4.31 21.89 -8.13
C ILE A 247 4.58 21.48 -6.69
N ILE A 248 5.75 21.85 -6.17
CA ILE A 248 6.17 21.61 -4.78
C ILE A 248 6.17 22.95 -4.07
N ALA A 249 5.23 23.15 -3.14
CA ALA A 249 5.09 24.39 -2.42
C ALA A 249 4.82 24.15 -0.93
N GLU A 250 4.92 25.19 -0.09
CA GLU A 250 4.51 25.05 1.31
C GLU A 250 3.08 24.52 1.43
N ASP A 251 2.17 25.09 0.65
CA ASP A 251 0.82 24.59 0.41
C ASP A 251 0.29 25.15 -0.92
N VAL A 252 -0.68 24.46 -1.53
CA VAL A 252 -1.45 24.99 -2.67
C VAL A 252 -2.93 24.86 -2.32
N GLU A 253 -3.61 25.98 -2.20
CA GLU A 253 -4.99 26.03 -1.70
C GLU A 253 -5.84 27.07 -2.46
N GLY A 254 -7.12 27.14 -2.12
CA GLY A 254 -8.03 28.16 -2.67
C GLY A 254 -8.22 28.08 -4.18
N GLU A 255 -8.19 29.27 -4.84
CA GLU A 255 -8.43 29.41 -6.27
C GLU A 255 -7.35 28.70 -7.12
N ALA A 256 -6.10 28.71 -6.66
CA ALA A 256 -4.99 28.06 -7.36
C ALA A 256 -5.22 26.55 -7.45
N LEU A 257 -5.53 25.88 -6.34
CA LEU A 257 -5.81 24.44 -6.31
C LEU A 257 -7.04 24.09 -7.17
N ALA A 258 -8.13 24.84 -7.01
CA ALA A 258 -9.36 24.58 -7.76
C ALA A 258 -9.13 24.66 -9.27
N THR A 259 -8.37 25.67 -9.73
CA THR A 259 -8.06 25.85 -11.15
C THR A 259 -7.18 24.73 -11.70
N LEU A 260 -6.14 24.31 -10.98
CA LEU A 260 -5.28 23.19 -11.38
C LEU A 260 -6.10 21.89 -11.51
N VAL A 261 -6.95 21.59 -10.53
CA VAL A 261 -7.83 20.41 -10.54
C VAL A 261 -8.79 20.44 -11.72
N VAL A 262 -9.47 21.57 -11.98
CA VAL A 262 -10.40 21.70 -13.10
C VAL A 262 -9.70 21.49 -14.45
N ASN A 263 -8.53 22.07 -14.65
CA ASN A 263 -7.76 21.91 -15.88
C ASN A 263 -7.29 20.45 -16.08
N LYS A 264 -6.89 19.77 -15.01
CA LYS A 264 -6.54 18.35 -15.05
C LYS A 264 -7.75 17.48 -15.43
N ILE A 265 -8.91 17.70 -14.81
CA ILE A 265 -10.14 16.95 -15.09
C ILE A 265 -10.58 17.15 -16.55
N ARG A 266 -10.45 18.38 -17.07
CA ARG A 266 -10.74 18.69 -18.48
C ARG A 266 -9.70 18.15 -19.46
N GLY A 267 -8.58 17.62 -18.99
CA GLY A 267 -7.48 17.15 -19.85
C GLY A 267 -6.73 18.26 -20.57
N THR A 268 -6.96 19.54 -20.21
CA THR A 268 -6.30 20.70 -20.83
C THR A 268 -4.87 20.88 -20.35
N PHE A 269 -4.57 20.49 -19.11
CA PHE A 269 -3.23 20.58 -18.55
C PHE A 269 -2.96 19.48 -17.53
N ARG A 270 -1.86 18.75 -17.73
CA ARG A 270 -1.41 17.71 -16.81
C ARG A 270 -0.53 18.33 -15.73
N SER A 271 -1.05 18.43 -14.51
CA SER A 271 -0.31 18.94 -13.37
C SER A 271 -0.68 18.23 -12.09
N ALA A 272 0.21 18.31 -11.11
CA ALA A 272 -0.08 17.91 -9.74
C ALA A 272 0.59 18.88 -8.77
N ALA A 273 -0.07 19.10 -7.64
CA ALA A 273 0.45 19.91 -6.55
C ALA A 273 0.64 19.04 -5.31
N LEU A 274 1.76 19.25 -4.62
CA LEU A 274 2.14 18.56 -3.40
C LEU A 274 2.76 19.52 -2.39
N LYS A 275 2.68 19.16 -1.11
CA LYS A 275 3.29 19.94 -0.03
C LYS A 275 4.80 19.70 0.03
N ALA A 276 5.54 20.75 0.32
CA ALA A 276 6.98 20.66 0.58
C ALA A 276 7.25 19.78 1.82
N PRO A 277 8.28 18.93 1.79
CA PRO A 277 8.65 18.12 2.95
C PRO A 277 9.31 18.98 4.05
N GLY A 278 9.09 18.61 5.31
CA GLY A 278 9.64 19.28 6.47
C GLY A 278 8.94 20.58 6.87
N PHE A 279 9.48 21.26 7.88
CA PHE A 279 8.97 22.50 8.44
C PHE A 279 10.11 23.47 8.73
N GLY A 280 9.86 24.79 8.66
CA GLY A 280 10.84 25.82 8.98
C GLY A 280 12.11 25.70 8.13
N ASP A 281 13.29 25.80 8.77
CA ASP A 281 14.58 25.74 8.07
C ASP A 281 14.86 24.38 7.44
N ARG A 282 14.32 23.29 8.00
CA ARG A 282 14.42 21.96 7.38
C ARG A 282 13.69 21.90 6.05
N ARG A 283 12.51 22.53 5.93
CA ARG A 283 11.79 22.62 4.67
C ARG A 283 12.62 23.34 3.63
N LYS A 284 13.24 24.47 3.99
CA LYS A 284 14.13 25.22 3.09
C LYS A 284 15.30 24.37 2.60
N ALA A 285 15.93 23.63 3.53
CA ALA A 285 17.04 22.74 3.18
C ALA A 285 16.61 21.60 2.24
N MET A 286 15.45 20.97 2.49
CA MET A 286 14.93 19.91 1.63
C MET A 286 14.47 20.42 0.27
N LEU A 287 13.85 21.60 0.20
CA LEU A 287 13.53 22.25 -1.08
C LEU A 287 14.79 22.54 -1.90
N GLN A 288 15.88 22.94 -1.24
CA GLN A 288 17.17 23.17 -1.91
C GLN A 288 17.78 21.85 -2.41
N ASP A 289 17.65 20.75 -1.66
CA ASP A 289 18.12 19.43 -2.08
C ASP A 289 17.36 18.95 -3.34
N ILE A 290 16.02 19.14 -3.35
CA ILE A 290 15.19 18.83 -4.52
C ILE A 290 15.52 19.73 -5.70
N ALA A 291 15.78 21.01 -5.45
CA ALA A 291 16.15 21.96 -6.49
C ALA A 291 17.49 21.58 -7.16
N ILE A 292 18.49 21.24 -6.38
CA ILE A 292 19.78 20.77 -6.89
C ILE A 292 19.62 19.49 -7.72
N LEU A 293 18.82 18.53 -7.24
CA LEU A 293 18.55 17.28 -7.94
C LEU A 293 17.87 17.50 -9.29
N THR A 294 16.91 18.41 -9.36
CA THR A 294 16.08 18.63 -10.56
C THR A 294 16.61 19.74 -11.48
N GLY A 295 17.64 20.49 -11.04
CA GLY A 295 18.12 21.68 -11.74
C GLY A 295 17.18 22.88 -11.60
N ALA A 296 16.29 22.88 -10.60
CA ALA A 296 15.37 23.99 -10.31
C ALA A 296 16.05 25.09 -9.49
N THR A 297 15.38 26.25 -9.44
CA THR A 297 15.66 27.30 -8.47
C THR A 297 14.47 27.41 -7.51
N VAL A 298 14.75 27.43 -6.20
CA VAL A 298 13.70 27.63 -5.20
C VAL A 298 13.18 29.06 -5.28
N ILE A 299 11.90 29.21 -5.62
CA ILE A 299 11.25 30.51 -5.66
C ILE A 299 10.89 30.92 -4.23
N SER A 300 11.49 32.01 -3.75
CA SER A 300 11.26 32.57 -2.42
C SER A 300 11.40 34.09 -2.45
N GLU A 301 10.50 34.77 -1.75
CA GLU A 301 10.57 36.20 -1.58
C GLU A 301 11.83 36.63 -0.81
N GLU A 302 12.38 35.77 0.05
CA GLU A 302 13.61 36.00 0.80
C GLU A 302 14.83 36.22 -0.12
N VAL A 303 14.84 35.60 -1.30
CA VAL A 303 15.90 35.77 -2.31
C VAL A 303 15.47 36.69 -3.45
N GLY A 304 14.32 37.36 -3.30
CA GLY A 304 13.83 38.34 -4.27
C GLY A 304 13.15 37.72 -5.50
N LEU A 305 12.88 36.43 -5.51
CA LEU A 305 12.18 35.75 -6.59
C LEU A 305 10.69 35.66 -6.31
N LYS A 306 9.89 36.15 -7.25
CA LYS A 306 8.42 36.09 -7.20
C LYS A 306 7.87 35.10 -8.20
N LEU A 307 6.80 34.43 -7.81
CA LEU A 307 6.17 33.37 -8.62
C LEU A 307 5.57 33.92 -9.93
N ASP A 308 4.99 35.14 -9.89
CA ASP A 308 4.40 35.83 -11.05
C ASP A 308 5.42 36.24 -12.12
N GLN A 309 6.71 36.24 -11.76
CA GLN A 309 7.84 36.59 -12.64
C GLN A 309 8.62 35.32 -13.08
N ALA A 310 8.23 34.15 -12.60
CA ALA A 310 8.95 32.92 -12.89
C ALA A 310 8.84 32.54 -14.38
N GLY A 311 9.96 32.11 -14.94
CA GLY A 311 10.05 31.54 -16.28
C GLY A 311 10.44 30.06 -16.24
N LEU A 312 10.54 29.43 -17.43
CA LEU A 312 10.95 28.03 -17.55
C LEU A 312 12.38 27.78 -17.06
N GLU A 313 13.21 28.81 -17.05
CA GLU A 313 14.61 28.77 -16.59
C GLU A 313 14.74 28.55 -15.07
N LEU A 314 13.69 28.83 -14.30
CA LEU A 314 13.66 28.55 -12.86
C LEU A 314 13.08 27.17 -12.52
N LEU A 315 12.46 26.51 -13.51
CA LEU A 315 11.88 25.20 -13.34
C LEU A 315 12.93 24.11 -13.49
N GLY A 316 12.91 23.15 -12.59
CA GLY A 316 13.63 21.92 -12.75
C GLY A 316 12.93 20.97 -13.72
N ARG A 317 13.60 19.85 -13.99
CA ARG A 317 13.07 18.77 -14.81
C ARG A 317 13.36 17.42 -14.17
N ALA A 318 12.47 16.48 -14.42
CA ALA A 318 12.67 15.09 -14.05
C ALA A 318 12.10 14.20 -15.16
N ARG A 319 12.77 13.09 -15.44
CA ARG A 319 12.26 12.10 -16.39
C ARG A 319 10.92 11.55 -15.93
N LYS A 320 10.77 11.31 -14.63
CA LYS A 320 9.52 10.81 -14.05
C LYS A 320 9.31 11.33 -12.64
N VAL A 321 8.08 11.70 -12.32
CA VAL A 321 7.64 12.02 -10.96
C VAL A 321 6.44 11.15 -10.63
N VAL A 322 6.55 10.35 -9.56
CA VAL A 322 5.47 9.51 -9.05
C VAL A 322 5.02 10.07 -7.69
N ILE A 323 3.74 10.38 -7.55
CA ILE A 323 3.18 10.96 -6.34
C ILE A 323 2.03 10.09 -5.86
N SER A 324 2.19 9.45 -4.71
CA SER A 324 1.12 8.75 -4.01
C SER A 324 0.40 9.70 -3.05
N LYS A 325 -0.49 9.16 -2.23
CA LYS A 325 -1.18 9.93 -1.19
C LYS A 325 -0.21 10.53 -0.16
N ASP A 326 0.85 9.82 0.18
CA ASP A 326 1.72 10.15 1.31
C ASP A 326 3.19 10.39 0.91
N GLU A 327 3.59 10.00 -0.29
CA GLU A 327 4.99 10.04 -0.75
C GLU A 327 5.13 10.59 -2.17
N THR A 328 6.29 11.16 -2.46
CA THR A 328 6.70 11.58 -3.82
C THR A 328 8.08 11.02 -4.15
N THR A 329 8.21 10.40 -5.31
CA THR A 329 9.47 9.92 -5.87
C THR A 329 9.80 10.68 -7.14
N ILE A 330 10.98 11.29 -7.18
CA ILE A 330 11.58 11.92 -8.36
C ILE A 330 12.63 10.97 -8.92
N VAL A 331 12.48 10.57 -10.16
CA VAL A 331 13.41 9.67 -10.86
C VAL A 331 14.12 10.46 -11.95
N GLU A 332 15.43 10.40 -11.96
CA GLU A 332 16.30 11.05 -12.94
C GLU A 332 16.01 12.55 -13.09
N GLY A 333 16.44 13.31 -12.07
CA GLY A 333 16.43 14.76 -12.10
C GLY A 333 17.47 15.30 -13.09
N ALA A 334 17.20 16.47 -13.68
CA ALA A 334 18.10 17.13 -14.64
C ALA A 334 19.12 18.05 -13.95
N GLY A 335 19.45 17.81 -12.67
CA GLY A 335 20.46 18.54 -11.92
C GLY A 335 21.88 18.21 -12.41
N ASP A 336 22.82 19.09 -12.07
CA ASP A 336 24.24 18.88 -12.36
C ASP A 336 24.85 17.93 -11.32
N ASP A 337 25.45 16.83 -11.78
CA ASP A 337 26.10 15.81 -10.94
C ASP A 337 27.15 16.41 -9.97
N ALA A 338 27.90 17.42 -10.43
CA ALA A 338 28.91 18.07 -9.59
C ALA A 338 28.27 18.85 -8.45
N LEU A 339 27.11 19.49 -8.70
CA LEU A 339 26.34 20.20 -7.66
C LEU A 339 25.71 19.21 -6.68
N ILE A 340 25.19 18.08 -7.15
CA ILE A 340 24.63 17.02 -6.29
C ILE A 340 25.72 16.45 -5.38
N LYS A 341 26.89 16.07 -5.93
CA LYS A 341 28.04 15.59 -5.16
C LYS A 341 28.55 16.64 -4.16
N GLY A 342 28.60 17.90 -4.57
CA GLY A 342 28.94 19.01 -3.68
C GLY A 342 27.97 19.14 -2.50
N ARG A 343 26.66 18.99 -2.77
CA ARG A 343 25.63 19.04 -1.72
C ARG A 343 25.73 17.85 -0.77
N VAL A 344 25.98 16.65 -1.27
CA VAL A 344 26.23 15.45 -0.46
C VAL A 344 27.44 15.66 0.46
N ALA A 345 28.55 16.21 -0.06
CA ALA A 345 29.74 16.52 0.73
C ALA A 345 29.48 17.56 1.81
N GLN A 346 28.66 18.58 1.51
CA GLN A 346 28.25 19.59 2.47
C GLN A 346 27.45 18.98 3.62
N ILE A 347 26.42 18.14 3.33
CA ILE A 347 25.60 17.48 4.35
C ILE A 347 26.47 16.57 5.23
N ARG A 348 27.43 15.83 4.66
CA ARG A 348 28.38 15.02 5.44
C ARG A 348 29.20 15.86 6.42
N SER A 349 29.68 17.02 5.98
CA SER A 349 30.41 17.95 6.86
C SER A 349 29.52 18.54 7.95
N GLU A 350 28.23 18.78 7.68
CA GLU A 350 27.26 19.22 8.68
C GLU A 350 26.99 18.13 9.73
N ILE A 351 26.91 16.84 9.33
CA ILE A 351 26.79 15.69 10.24
C ILE A 351 27.96 15.61 11.21
N GLU A 352 29.20 15.76 10.69
CA GLU A 352 30.43 15.71 11.51
C GLU A 352 30.53 16.86 12.52
N LYS A 353 29.96 18.01 12.20
CA LYS A 353 30.00 19.23 13.04
C LYS A 353 28.80 19.36 13.99
N SER A 354 27.79 18.52 13.84
CA SER A 354 26.58 18.60 14.65
C SER A 354 26.81 18.02 16.04
N ASP A 355 26.54 18.82 17.07
CA ASP A 355 26.60 18.42 18.49
C ASP A 355 25.29 17.80 18.98
N SER A 356 24.20 17.89 18.19
CA SER A 356 22.88 17.36 18.52
C SER A 356 22.68 16.00 17.87
N ASP A 357 22.43 14.96 18.65
CA ASP A 357 22.13 13.61 18.12
C ASP A 357 20.90 13.61 17.24
N TYR A 358 19.86 14.37 17.62
CA TYR A 358 18.65 14.52 16.82
C TYR A 358 18.89 15.22 15.47
N ASP A 359 19.68 16.30 15.44
CA ASP A 359 19.99 16.99 14.19
C ASP A 359 20.91 16.13 13.31
N ARG A 360 21.83 15.40 13.93
CA ARG A 360 22.68 14.43 13.23
C ARG A 360 21.86 13.34 12.57
N GLU A 361 20.86 12.76 13.25
CA GLU A 361 19.94 11.77 12.69
C GLU A 361 19.19 12.36 11.49
N LYS A 362 18.64 13.57 11.61
CA LYS A 362 17.90 14.22 10.50
C LYS A 362 18.79 14.61 9.32
N LEU A 363 20.02 14.94 9.54
CA LEU A 363 21.01 15.14 8.47
C LEU A 363 21.38 13.83 7.78
N GLN A 364 21.49 12.72 8.53
CA GLN A 364 21.72 11.40 7.99
C GLN A 364 20.57 10.93 7.11
N GLU A 365 19.31 11.15 7.53
CA GLU A 365 18.13 10.88 6.71
C GLU A 365 18.17 11.67 5.39
N ARG A 366 18.51 12.96 5.44
CA ARG A 366 18.65 13.79 4.24
C ARG A 366 19.76 13.31 3.31
N LEU A 367 20.90 12.96 3.90
CA LEU A 367 22.03 12.40 3.15
C LEU A 367 21.63 11.10 2.44
N ALA A 368 20.97 10.17 3.14
CA ALA A 368 20.51 8.91 2.58
C ALA A 368 19.55 9.13 1.40
N LYS A 369 18.61 10.07 1.54
CA LYS A 369 17.65 10.41 0.47
C LYS A 369 18.31 11.00 -0.78
N LEU A 370 19.33 11.83 -0.63
CA LEU A 370 20.00 12.49 -1.76
C LEU A 370 21.10 11.61 -2.39
N ALA A 371 21.85 10.86 -1.55
CA ALA A 371 22.98 10.07 -2.01
C ALA A 371 22.62 8.65 -2.46
N GLY A 372 21.45 8.13 -2.02
CA GLY A 372 21.02 6.75 -2.31
C GLY A 372 20.61 6.51 -3.75
N GLY A 373 20.19 7.53 -4.47
CA GLY A 373 19.67 7.39 -5.83
C GLY A 373 18.40 6.55 -5.92
N VAL A 374 18.08 6.12 -7.13
CA VAL A 374 16.93 5.27 -7.45
C VAL A 374 17.39 4.07 -8.26
N ALA A 375 17.02 2.88 -7.83
CA ALA A 375 17.13 1.67 -8.63
C ALA A 375 15.84 1.49 -9.44
N VAL A 376 15.97 1.40 -10.75
CA VAL A 376 14.85 1.19 -11.68
C VAL A 376 14.92 -0.24 -12.19
N ILE A 377 13.94 -1.07 -11.80
CA ILE A 377 13.78 -2.42 -12.35
C ILE A 377 12.90 -2.30 -13.58
N LYS A 378 13.48 -2.55 -14.74
CA LYS A 378 12.77 -2.58 -16.02
C LYS A 378 12.24 -3.99 -16.27
N ALA A 379 10.93 -4.13 -16.37
CA ALA A 379 10.25 -5.40 -16.61
C ALA A 379 9.73 -5.45 -18.04
N GLY A 380 10.07 -6.50 -18.76
CA GLY A 380 9.57 -6.79 -20.10
C GLY A 380 8.77 -8.10 -20.13
N ALA A 381 7.78 -8.18 -21.03
CA ALA A 381 6.98 -9.38 -21.27
C ALA A 381 6.49 -9.45 -22.72
N ALA A 382 5.95 -10.61 -23.12
CA ALA A 382 5.48 -10.83 -24.48
C ALA A 382 4.13 -10.14 -24.78
N THR A 383 3.30 -9.94 -23.76
CA THR A 383 1.98 -9.32 -23.87
C THR A 383 1.78 -8.24 -22.82
N GLU A 384 0.93 -7.26 -23.12
CA GLU A 384 0.61 -6.16 -22.17
C GLU A 384 0.00 -6.70 -20.85
N VAL A 385 -0.81 -7.75 -20.92
CA VAL A 385 -1.42 -8.37 -19.73
C VAL A 385 -0.36 -9.00 -18.84
N GLU A 386 0.56 -9.77 -19.43
CA GLU A 386 1.68 -10.37 -18.71
C GLU A 386 2.62 -9.30 -18.13
N LEU A 387 2.87 -8.23 -18.90
CA LEU A 387 3.73 -7.12 -18.46
C LEU A 387 3.18 -6.43 -17.21
N LYS A 388 1.88 -6.10 -17.19
CA LYS A 388 1.22 -5.51 -16.03
C LYS A 388 1.25 -6.43 -14.82
N GLU A 389 0.94 -7.70 -15.00
CA GLU A 389 0.98 -8.69 -13.93
C GLU A 389 2.40 -8.83 -13.34
N ARG A 390 3.41 -8.95 -14.22
CA ARG A 390 4.81 -9.06 -13.81
C ARG A 390 5.30 -7.82 -13.06
N LYS A 391 4.94 -6.63 -13.54
CA LYS A 391 5.26 -5.36 -12.88
C LYS A 391 4.67 -5.31 -11.47
N HIS A 392 3.37 -5.60 -11.30
CA HIS A 392 2.70 -5.60 -10.00
C HIS A 392 3.39 -6.57 -9.04
N ARG A 393 3.70 -7.78 -9.49
CA ARG A 393 4.38 -8.80 -8.70
C ARG A 393 5.77 -8.36 -8.23
N ILE A 394 6.54 -7.67 -9.09
CA ILE A 394 7.85 -7.12 -8.72
C ILE A 394 7.69 -6.01 -7.68
N GLU A 395 6.71 -5.12 -7.84
CA GLU A 395 6.47 -4.02 -6.90
C GLU A 395 6.04 -4.55 -5.52
N ASP A 396 5.19 -5.57 -5.47
CA ASP A 396 4.80 -6.23 -4.22
C ASP A 396 6.01 -6.89 -3.55
N ALA A 397 6.87 -7.55 -4.34
CA ALA A 397 8.10 -8.15 -3.82
C ALA A 397 9.10 -7.11 -3.30
N VAL A 398 9.21 -5.93 -3.92
CA VAL A 398 10.02 -4.82 -3.40
C VAL A 398 9.48 -4.32 -2.06
N ARG A 399 8.15 -4.14 -1.94
CA ARG A 399 7.52 -3.72 -0.69
C ARG A 399 7.69 -4.75 0.42
N ASN A 400 7.53 -6.02 0.08
CA ASN A 400 7.73 -7.15 0.98
C ASN A 400 9.17 -7.22 1.50
N ALA A 401 10.17 -7.07 0.62
CA ALA A 401 11.58 -7.03 1.00
C ALA A 401 11.91 -5.85 1.92
N LYS A 402 11.35 -4.67 1.66
CA LYS A 402 11.49 -3.50 2.56
C LYS A 402 10.88 -3.77 3.93
N ALA A 403 9.67 -4.32 3.98
CA ALA A 403 9.01 -4.68 5.23
C ALA A 403 9.83 -5.68 6.06
N ALA A 404 10.52 -6.63 5.40
CA ALA A 404 11.42 -7.58 6.06
C ALA A 404 12.67 -6.90 6.65
N VAL A 405 13.23 -5.93 5.95
CA VAL A 405 14.38 -5.15 6.45
C VAL A 405 14.00 -4.26 7.63
N GLU A 406 12.77 -3.73 7.64
CA GLU A 406 12.29 -2.83 8.70
C GLU A 406 12.02 -3.55 10.04
N GLU A 407 11.32 -4.68 10.03
CA GLU A 407 10.87 -5.36 11.27
C GLU A 407 11.36 -6.81 11.38
N GLY A 408 12.19 -7.26 10.45
CA GLY A 408 12.68 -8.63 10.45
C GLY A 408 11.70 -9.62 9.84
N ILE A 409 12.08 -10.89 9.88
CA ILE A 409 11.36 -12.04 9.32
C ILE A 409 10.96 -13.05 10.38
N VAL A 410 9.87 -13.73 10.12
CA VAL A 410 9.33 -14.82 10.95
C VAL A 410 9.10 -16.07 10.10
N ALA A 411 8.80 -17.20 10.73
CA ALA A 411 8.37 -18.42 10.03
C ALA A 411 7.08 -18.14 9.24
N GLY A 412 7.11 -18.35 7.92
CA GLY A 412 6.03 -18.01 7.02
C GLY A 412 4.85 -18.97 7.05
N GLY A 413 3.90 -18.75 6.12
CA GLY A 413 2.76 -19.64 5.93
C GLY A 413 1.78 -19.70 7.10
N GLY A 414 1.69 -18.65 7.92
CA GLY A 414 0.83 -18.59 9.11
C GLY A 414 1.38 -19.32 10.34
N VAL A 415 2.57 -19.93 10.24
CA VAL A 415 3.19 -20.70 11.32
C VAL A 415 3.55 -19.81 12.51
N ALA A 416 4.24 -18.71 12.28
CA ALA A 416 4.64 -17.79 13.36
C ALA A 416 3.43 -17.21 14.10
N LEU A 417 2.36 -16.86 13.38
CA LEU A 417 1.13 -16.33 13.96
C LEU A 417 0.46 -17.37 14.88
N LEU A 418 0.35 -18.61 14.44
CA LEU A 418 -0.19 -19.71 15.24
C LEU A 418 0.65 -19.98 16.49
N GLN A 419 1.98 -20.00 16.35
CA GLN A 419 2.90 -20.30 17.46
C GLN A 419 2.98 -19.15 18.47
N ALA A 420 2.98 -17.90 18.02
CA ALA A 420 2.91 -16.71 18.87
C ALA A 420 1.60 -16.72 19.69
N GLY A 421 0.45 -16.95 19.03
CA GLY A 421 -0.82 -17.10 19.73
C GLY A 421 -0.82 -18.23 20.75
N THR A 422 -0.30 -19.40 20.39
CA THR A 422 -0.20 -20.55 21.31
C THR A 422 0.63 -20.20 22.55
N ALA A 423 1.70 -19.42 22.42
CA ALA A 423 2.51 -18.97 23.55
C ALA A 423 1.78 -17.93 24.42
N VAL A 424 1.07 -16.98 23.80
CA VAL A 424 0.30 -15.93 24.47
C VAL A 424 -0.86 -16.50 25.27
N PHE A 425 -1.68 -17.37 24.68
CA PHE A 425 -2.88 -17.90 25.34
C PHE A 425 -2.58 -18.81 26.55
N LYS A 426 -1.36 -19.32 26.69
CA LYS A 426 -0.91 -19.99 27.92
C LYS A 426 -0.73 -19.03 29.11
N LYS A 427 -0.53 -17.75 28.85
CA LYS A 427 -0.19 -16.72 29.84
C LYS A 427 -1.29 -15.68 30.01
N LEU A 428 -2.09 -15.43 28.98
CA LEU A 428 -3.12 -14.40 28.95
C LEU A 428 -4.30 -14.82 29.85
N SER A 429 -4.54 -14.03 30.89
CA SER A 429 -5.63 -14.27 31.84
C SER A 429 -6.63 -13.11 31.75
N LEU A 430 -7.76 -13.37 31.13
CA LEU A 430 -8.91 -12.46 31.03
C LEU A 430 -10.15 -13.14 31.61
N ALA A 431 -11.20 -12.37 31.93
CA ALA A 431 -12.42 -12.87 32.55
C ALA A 431 -13.67 -12.46 31.74
N GLY A 432 -14.75 -13.24 31.87
CA GLY A 432 -16.05 -12.96 31.26
C GLY A 432 -15.96 -12.84 29.73
N ASP A 433 -16.69 -11.89 29.16
CA ASP A 433 -16.75 -11.69 27.71
C ASP A 433 -15.43 -11.17 27.11
N GLU A 434 -14.54 -10.58 27.90
CA GLU A 434 -13.19 -10.26 27.42
C GLU A 434 -12.38 -11.54 27.16
N ALA A 435 -12.51 -12.56 28.01
CA ALA A 435 -11.90 -13.87 27.77
C ALA A 435 -12.49 -14.54 26.52
N THR A 436 -13.79 -14.38 26.28
CA THR A 436 -14.44 -14.85 25.06
C THR A 436 -13.92 -14.11 23.83
N GLY A 437 -13.71 -12.79 23.92
CA GLY A 437 -13.08 -12.01 22.86
C GLY A 437 -11.66 -12.49 22.51
N ALA A 438 -10.87 -12.82 23.51
CA ALA A 438 -9.54 -13.42 23.31
C ALA A 438 -9.60 -14.80 22.62
N LYS A 439 -10.57 -15.65 22.98
CA LYS A 439 -10.79 -16.96 22.33
C LYS A 439 -11.20 -16.81 20.85
N ILE A 440 -11.92 -15.77 20.49
CA ILE A 440 -12.22 -15.46 19.09
C ILE A 440 -10.93 -15.27 18.31
N VAL A 441 -9.96 -14.54 18.86
CA VAL A 441 -8.65 -14.34 18.23
C VAL A 441 -7.87 -15.66 18.18
N GLU A 442 -7.86 -16.44 19.25
CA GLU A 442 -7.21 -17.75 19.30
C GLU A 442 -7.67 -18.67 18.16
N PHE A 443 -8.97 -18.69 17.90
CA PHE A 443 -9.55 -19.45 16.79
C PHE A 443 -9.19 -18.84 15.42
N ALA A 444 -9.25 -17.52 15.31
CA ALA A 444 -9.08 -16.84 14.02
C ALA A 444 -7.63 -16.91 13.48
N ILE A 445 -6.61 -16.90 14.34
CA ILE A 445 -5.20 -16.98 13.92
C ILE A 445 -4.82 -18.33 13.27
N GLU A 446 -5.65 -19.34 13.41
CA GLU A 446 -5.50 -20.63 12.70
C GLU A 446 -5.85 -20.52 11.22
N ALA A 447 -6.71 -19.56 10.86
CA ALA A 447 -7.35 -19.52 9.55
C ALA A 447 -6.36 -19.38 8.37
N PRO A 448 -5.29 -18.57 8.43
CA PRO A 448 -4.34 -18.48 7.32
C PRO A 448 -3.64 -19.80 7.03
N LEU A 449 -3.04 -20.44 8.03
CA LEU A 449 -2.40 -21.76 7.87
C LEU A 449 -3.40 -22.83 7.40
N LYS A 450 -4.59 -22.82 7.98
CA LYS A 450 -5.67 -23.73 7.61
C LYS A 450 -6.06 -23.59 6.14
N GLN A 451 -6.20 -22.35 5.67
CA GLN A 451 -6.55 -22.06 4.27
C GLN A 451 -5.43 -22.46 3.30
N ILE A 452 -4.15 -22.19 3.65
CA ILE A 452 -2.99 -22.65 2.86
C ILE A 452 -2.99 -24.18 2.71
N ALA A 453 -3.25 -24.89 3.80
CA ALA A 453 -3.34 -26.34 3.77
C ALA A 453 -4.52 -26.84 2.89
N ILE A 454 -5.70 -26.23 3.00
CA ILE A 454 -6.87 -26.54 2.18
C ILE A 454 -6.57 -26.32 0.69
N ASN A 455 -5.95 -25.19 0.33
CA ASN A 455 -5.57 -24.87 -1.04
C ASN A 455 -4.51 -25.86 -1.59
N ALA A 456 -3.73 -26.47 -0.70
CA ALA A 456 -2.77 -27.52 -1.02
C ALA A 456 -3.41 -28.93 -1.12
N GLY A 457 -4.71 -29.07 -0.88
CA GLY A 457 -5.43 -30.33 -0.90
C GLY A 457 -5.27 -31.19 0.37
N LEU A 458 -4.88 -30.55 1.48
CA LEU A 458 -4.69 -31.19 2.77
C LEU A 458 -5.84 -30.84 3.74
N GLU A 459 -5.99 -31.66 4.78
CA GLU A 459 -6.98 -31.40 5.83
C GLU A 459 -6.48 -30.33 6.79
N GLY A 460 -7.02 -29.09 6.65
CA GLY A 460 -6.52 -27.91 7.32
C GLY A 460 -6.49 -27.99 8.83
N GLY A 461 -7.52 -28.62 9.45
CA GLY A 461 -7.58 -28.81 10.91
C GLY A 461 -6.47 -29.71 11.44
N VAL A 462 -6.16 -30.78 10.71
CA VAL A 462 -5.08 -31.72 11.07
C VAL A 462 -3.72 -31.05 10.98
N VAL A 463 -3.52 -30.22 9.94
CA VAL A 463 -2.27 -29.45 9.76
C VAL A 463 -2.07 -28.45 10.91
N VAL A 464 -3.08 -27.68 11.24
CA VAL A 464 -3.03 -26.68 12.33
C VAL A 464 -2.67 -27.36 13.65
N GLU A 465 -3.35 -28.45 14.01
CA GLU A 465 -3.10 -29.18 15.25
C GLU A 465 -1.68 -29.76 15.29
N LYS A 466 -1.19 -30.28 14.18
CA LYS A 466 0.18 -30.79 14.08
C LYS A 466 1.20 -29.65 14.26
N VAL A 467 1.04 -28.51 13.56
CA VAL A 467 1.97 -27.37 13.65
C VAL A 467 1.97 -26.77 15.05
N ARG A 468 0.84 -26.75 15.75
CA ARG A 468 0.71 -26.27 17.12
C ARG A 468 1.65 -27.01 18.09
N HIS A 469 1.93 -28.29 17.84
CA HIS A 469 2.77 -29.14 18.66
C HIS A 469 4.22 -29.28 18.17
N LEU A 470 4.56 -28.70 17.02
CA LEU A 470 5.93 -28.69 16.53
C LEU A 470 6.82 -27.70 17.31
N PRO A 471 8.14 -27.91 17.31
CA PRO A 471 9.08 -26.90 17.80
C PRO A 471 8.90 -25.55 17.13
N SER A 472 9.26 -24.46 17.85
CA SER A 472 9.18 -23.11 17.31
C SER A 472 9.92 -22.99 15.99
N GLY A 473 9.29 -22.35 14.99
CA GLY A 473 9.81 -22.17 13.64
C GLY A 473 9.66 -23.35 12.71
N GLN A 474 9.14 -24.49 13.18
CA GLN A 474 8.80 -25.64 12.30
C GLN A 474 7.34 -25.57 11.84
N GLY A 475 7.10 -25.89 10.58
CA GLY A 475 5.78 -25.83 9.96
C GLY A 475 5.67 -26.61 8.67
N LEU A 476 4.51 -26.51 8.02
CA LEU A 476 4.22 -27.17 6.75
C LEU A 476 4.81 -26.40 5.57
N ASN A 477 5.64 -27.06 4.77
CA ASN A 477 5.90 -26.66 3.40
C ASN A 477 4.73 -27.11 2.51
N ALA A 478 3.80 -26.22 2.24
CA ALA A 478 2.59 -26.55 1.50
C ALA A 478 2.85 -26.88 0.00
N ALA A 479 4.03 -26.55 -0.53
CA ALA A 479 4.43 -26.93 -1.88
C ALA A 479 4.77 -28.43 -1.97
N THR A 480 5.46 -28.98 -0.95
CA THR A 480 5.94 -30.37 -0.93
C THR A 480 5.07 -31.30 -0.05
N GLY A 481 4.35 -30.75 0.93
CA GLY A 481 3.62 -31.51 1.95
C GLY A 481 4.46 -31.94 3.15
N GLU A 482 5.72 -31.53 3.22
CA GLU A 482 6.67 -31.90 4.29
C GLU A 482 6.65 -30.90 5.43
N TYR A 483 7.00 -31.34 6.64
CA TYR A 483 7.18 -30.47 7.81
C TYR A 483 8.66 -30.19 8.01
N VAL A 484 9.01 -28.88 7.93
CA VAL A 484 10.40 -28.43 7.90
C VAL A 484 10.63 -27.26 8.85
N ASP A 485 11.91 -26.92 9.09
CA ASP A 485 12.30 -25.64 9.67
C ASP A 485 12.05 -24.56 8.60
N MET A 486 11.03 -23.73 8.84
CA MET A 486 10.52 -22.77 7.83
C MET A 486 11.59 -21.77 7.43
N ILE A 487 12.36 -21.24 8.37
CA ILE A 487 13.39 -20.23 8.09
C ILE A 487 14.55 -20.85 7.28
N LYS A 488 14.99 -22.06 7.63
CA LYS A 488 16.05 -22.75 6.87
C LYS A 488 15.59 -23.18 5.48
N ALA A 489 14.31 -23.48 5.35
CA ALA A 489 13.70 -23.84 4.05
C ALA A 489 13.41 -22.58 3.19
N GLY A 490 13.71 -21.38 3.69
CA GLY A 490 13.42 -20.12 3.00
C GLY A 490 11.93 -19.74 3.00
N ILE A 491 11.08 -20.41 3.78
CA ILE A 491 9.64 -20.11 3.88
C ILE A 491 9.45 -19.12 5.02
N ILE A 492 9.48 -17.85 4.68
CA ILE A 492 9.53 -16.73 5.61
C ILE A 492 8.52 -15.66 5.23
N ASP A 493 8.00 -14.95 6.22
CA ASP A 493 7.15 -13.77 6.05
C ASP A 493 7.78 -12.59 6.79
N PRO A 494 7.68 -11.34 6.29
CA PRO A 494 8.05 -10.17 7.07
C PRO A 494 7.14 -10.05 8.31
N ALA A 495 7.74 -9.76 9.45
CA ALA A 495 6.99 -9.57 10.69
C ALA A 495 5.97 -8.43 10.57
N LYS A 496 6.34 -7.34 9.89
CA LYS A 496 5.48 -6.19 9.59
C LYS A 496 4.21 -6.60 8.83
N VAL A 497 4.32 -7.46 7.82
CA VAL A 497 3.19 -7.96 7.04
C VAL A 497 2.24 -8.76 7.92
N THR A 498 2.77 -9.74 8.65
CA THR A 498 1.96 -10.63 9.49
C THR A 498 1.23 -9.89 10.61
N ARG A 499 1.93 -8.96 11.32
CA ARG A 499 1.28 -8.17 12.38
C ARG A 499 0.25 -7.19 11.84
N SER A 500 0.54 -6.50 10.73
CA SER A 500 -0.38 -5.55 10.12
C SER A 500 -1.65 -6.24 9.63
N ALA A 501 -1.53 -7.43 9.04
CA ALA A 501 -2.67 -8.24 8.65
C ALA A 501 -3.58 -8.58 9.84
N LEU A 502 -3.01 -9.00 10.97
CA LEU A 502 -3.78 -9.28 12.19
C LEU A 502 -4.43 -8.03 12.78
N GLN A 503 -3.68 -6.94 12.91
CA GLN A 503 -4.16 -5.69 13.50
C GLN A 503 -5.30 -5.07 12.67
N ASN A 504 -5.15 -4.99 11.35
CA ASN A 504 -6.17 -4.44 10.46
C ASN A 504 -7.42 -5.31 10.42
N ALA A 505 -7.25 -6.64 10.36
CA ALA A 505 -8.37 -7.59 10.44
C ALA A 505 -9.14 -7.44 11.74
N ALA A 506 -8.45 -7.37 12.88
CA ALA A 506 -9.07 -7.23 14.20
C ALA A 506 -9.78 -5.88 14.37
N SER A 507 -9.19 -4.79 13.87
CA SER A 507 -9.80 -3.46 13.92
C SER A 507 -11.16 -3.43 13.23
N ILE A 508 -11.24 -3.95 12.01
CA ILE A 508 -12.50 -3.98 11.24
C ILE A 508 -13.48 -5.02 11.84
N ALA A 509 -12.99 -6.19 12.25
CA ALA A 509 -13.84 -7.19 12.90
C ALA A 509 -14.50 -6.65 14.19
N ALA A 510 -13.76 -5.87 14.98
CA ALA A 510 -14.30 -5.22 16.17
C ALA A 510 -15.43 -4.23 15.84
N LEU A 511 -15.32 -3.50 14.73
CA LEU A 511 -16.40 -2.62 14.25
C LEU A 511 -17.61 -3.43 13.78
N PHE A 512 -17.41 -4.52 13.04
CA PHE A 512 -18.49 -5.43 12.65
C PHE A 512 -19.27 -5.97 13.84
N ILE A 513 -18.57 -6.51 14.83
CA ILE A 513 -19.15 -7.15 16.01
C ILE A 513 -19.96 -6.14 16.84
N THR A 514 -19.52 -4.88 16.87
CA THR A 514 -20.20 -3.81 17.64
C THR A 514 -21.30 -3.10 16.84
N THR A 515 -21.51 -3.44 15.56
CA THR A 515 -22.54 -2.83 14.72
C THR A 515 -23.93 -3.31 15.11
N GLU A 516 -24.86 -2.35 15.33
CA GLU A 516 -26.26 -2.61 15.69
C GLU A 516 -27.22 -2.19 14.58
N ALA A 517 -26.88 -1.16 13.81
CA ALA A 517 -27.70 -0.66 12.72
C ALA A 517 -26.84 -0.38 11.49
N VAL A 518 -27.43 -0.61 10.31
CA VAL A 518 -26.83 -0.28 9.02
C VAL A 518 -27.77 0.64 8.26
N ILE A 519 -27.22 1.70 7.69
CA ILE A 519 -27.96 2.71 6.92
C ILE A 519 -27.41 2.71 5.49
N ALA A 520 -28.23 2.33 4.52
CA ALA A 520 -27.87 2.27 3.11
C ALA A 520 -28.76 3.16 2.24
N ASP A 521 -28.32 3.50 1.06
CA ASP A 521 -29.16 4.13 0.07
C ASP A 521 -30.23 3.15 -0.44
N LYS A 522 -31.44 3.67 -0.60
CA LYS A 522 -32.54 2.87 -1.16
C LYS A 522 -32.28 2.72 -2.67
N PRO A 523 -32.27 1.49 -3.22
CA PRO A 523 -32.11 1.31 -4.66
C PRO A 523 -33.13 2.14 -5.43
N GLU A 524 -32.67 2.87 -6.45
CA GLU A 524 -33.59 3.55 -7.36
C GLU A 524 -34.37 2.49 -8.13
N LYS A 525 -35.71 2.59 -8.07
CA LYS A 525 -36.53 1.79 -8.97
C LYS A 525 -36.21 2.24 -10.39
N ASN A 526 -35.75 1.32 -11.24
CA ASN A 526 -35.60 1.60 -12.66
C ASN A 526 -36.83 2.35 -13.14
N PRO A 527 -36.69 3.50 -13.81
CA PRO A 527 -37.85 4.18 -14.42
C PRO A 527 -38.49 3.17 -15.38
N ALA A 528 -39.79 2.98 -15.23
CA ALA A 528 -40.55 2.15 -16.14
C ALA A 528 -40.20 2.59 -17.59
N PRO A 529 -40.01 1.66 -18.53
CA PRO A 529 -39.72 2.02 -19.90
C PRO A 529 -40.84 2.96 -20.37
N MET A 530 -40.46 4.16 -20.86
CA MET A 530 -41.42 5.08 -21.46
C MET A 530 -42.17 4.31 -22.55
N PRO A 531 -43.50 4.37 -22.60
CA PRO A 531 -44.25 3.78 -23.69
C PRO A 531 -43.76 4.45 -25.00
N GLN A 532 -43.21 3.65 -25.90
CA GLN A 532 -42.97 4.07 -27.27
C GLN A 532 -44.28 4.57 -27.82
N GLY A 533 -44.39 5.90 -27.93
CA GLY A 533 -45.50 6.52 -28.61
C GLY A 533 -45.51 6.02 -30.05
N GLY A 534 -46.46 5.18 -30.37
CA GLY A 534 -46.84 4.88 -31.76
C GLY A 534 -47.31 6.16 -32.41
N GLY A 535 -46.47 6.76 -33.23
CA GLY A 535 -46.80 7.81 -34.15
C GLY A 535 -46.97 7.16 -35.51
N ASP A 536 -48.17 6.60 -35.78
CA ASP A 536 -48.68 6.54 -37.13
C ASP A 536 -48.83 7.98 -37.62
N MET A 537 -48.04 8.36 -38.57
CA MET A 537 -48.36 9.45 -39.50
C MET A 537 -48.35 8.88 -40.90
N ASP A 538 -49.54 8.46 -41.34
CA ASP A 538 -49.90 8.53 -42.73
C ASP A 538 -49.79 9.99 -43.21
N PHE A 539 -48.99 10.23 -44.25
CA PHE A 539 -49.21 11.05 -45.41
C PHE A 539 -48.12 10.84 -46.45
#